data_47cc3d25e82ac7d64435b7476acca630
#
_entry.id   47cc3d25e82ac7d64435b7476acca630
#
_cell.length_a   1.000
_cell.length_b   1.000
_cell.length_c   1.000
_cell.angle_alpha   90.00
_cell.angle_beta   90.00
_cell.angle_gamma   90.00
#
_symmetry.space_group_name_H-M   'P 1'
#
loop_
_entity.id
_entity.type
_entity.pdbx_description
1 polymer ?
#
loop_
_entity_poly.entity_id
_entity_poly.type
_entity_poly.pdbx_seq_one_letter_code
_entity_poly.pdbx_strand_id
1 'polypeptide(L)'
;TYIKDINPSDADTTYVLKEKTVLIYSGVQKSDGLLVTAKASLCDLMLPLMAYLAFFAGIMQLLIDSGATEKLARRLSPFFQKVFPSVPAGHPSITYMTMNFSANFLGLDSAATPFGLKAMESLQELNSDKEKASDAQIMFLSLHAAGLTLIPTSIIGYRAAANAANPADVMLPCIITSFVGTLAAFFIVGIRQRISFKSGLLLGVLMGVIGAILGLLFYVGSLDLVQKNYFTNNFSGILLFGIIVLTLLFAFKNEARFKEKQTTVFDAFV
;
A
#
# COMPACT_ATOMS: atom_id res chain seq x y z
N THR A 1 -33.92 -17.50 -2.27
CA THR A 1 -34.43 -18.07 -3.55
C THR A 1 -33.22 -18.64 -4.25
N TYR A 2 -33.14 -19.96 -4.36
CA TYR A 2 -32.07 -20.64 -5.08
C TYR A 2 -32.34 -20.58 -6.58
N ILE A 3 -31.32 -20.24 -7.36
CA ILE A 3 -31.39 -20.32 -8.82
C ILE A 3 -31.37 -21.79 -9.17
N LYS A 4 -32.46 -22.30 -9.70
CA LYS A 4 -32.67 -23.73 -9.87
C LYS A 4 -32.14 -24.31 -11.18
N ASP A 5 -31.97 -23.50 -12.20
CA ASP A 5 -31.53 -24.00 -13.52
C ASP A 5 -30.64 -22.95 -14.20
N ILE A 6 -29.33 -23.12 -14.08
CA ILE A 6 -28.36 -22.38 -14.89
C ILE A 6 -28.03 -23.23 -16.08
N ASN A 7 -28.42 -22.80 -17.27
CA ASN A 7 -28.06 -23.48 -18.50
C ASN A 7 -26.59 -23.21 -18.83
N PRO A 8 -25.70 -24.23 -18.87
CA PRO A 8 -24.27 -24.02 -19.08
C PRO A 8 -23.90 -23.44 -20.44
N SER A 9 -24.84 -23.33 -21.37
CA SER A 9 -24.63 -22.75 -22.71
C SER A 9 -24.73 -21.23 -22.76
N ASP A 10 -25.28 -20.58 -21.73
CA ASP A 10 -25.40 -19.13 -21.67
C ASP A 10 -24.19 -18.54 -20.91
N ALA A 11 -23.06 -18.43 -21.61
CA ALA A 11 -21.96 -17.58 -21.17
C ALA A 11 -22.46 -16.12 -21.14
N ASP A 12 -22.23 -15.41 -20.05
CA ASP A 12 -22.58 -14.00 -19.85
C ASP A 12 -24.04 -13.67 -19.52
N THR A 13 -24.76 -14.53 -18.82
CA THR A 13 -26.11 -14.19 -18.37
C THR A 13 -26.07 -13.43 -17.03
N THR A 14 -26.65 -12.23 -17.03
CA THR A 14 -26.81 -11.43 -15.81
C THR A 14 -28.08 -11.84 -15.08
N TYR A 15 -27.95 -12.35 -13.86
CA TYR A 15 -29.08 -12.68 -13.01
C TYR A 15 -29.34 -11.60 -11.99
N VAL A 16 -30.55 -11.05 -11.93
CA VAL A 16 -30.98 -10.09 -10.92
C VAL A 16 -31.59 -10.85 -9.74
N LEU A 17 -30.87 -11.00 -8.67
CA LEU A 17 -31.41 -11.46 -7.38
C LEU A 17 -31.97 -10.24 -6.66
N LYS A 18 -33.17 -10.33 -6.15
CA LYS A 18 -34.10 -9.34 -5.54
C LYS A 18 -33.50 -8.05 -4.96
N GLU A 19 -32.20 -7.91 -4.82
CA GLU A 19 -31.48 -6.69 -4.37
C GLU A 19 -29.98 -6.67 -4.76
N LYS A 20 -29.50 -7.65 -5.55
CA LYS A 20 -28.09 -7.67 -5.99
C LYS A 20 -27.99 -8.20 -7.41
N THR A 21 -27.32 -7.45 -8.27
CA THR A 21 -26.87 -7.96 -9.58
C THR A 21 -25.62 -8.80 -9.34
N VAL A 22 -25.69 -10.09 -9.62
CA VAL A 22 -24.55 -11.00 -9.54
C VAL A 22 -24.19 -11.43 -10.95
N LEU A 23 -22.98 -11.13 -11.38
CA LEU A 23 -22.40 -11.70 -12.61
C LEU A 23 -21.93 -13.12 -12.30
N ILE A 24 -22.60 -14.11 -12.84
CA ILE A 24 -22.18 -15.50 -12.74
C ILE A 24 -21.41 -15.84 -14.01
N TYR A 25 -20.10 -15.98 -13.86
CA TYR A 25 -19.28 -16.52 -14.94
C TYR A 25 -19.38 -18.05 -14.90
N SER A 26 -20.10 -18.64 -15.83
CA SER A 26 -20.02 -20.09 -16.05
C SER A 26 -18.76 -20.38 -16.88
N GLY A 27 -17.62 -20.37 -16.22
CA GLY A 27 -16.38 -20.76 -16.86
C GLY A 27 -16.26 -22.26 -16.97
N VAL A 28 -16.85 -22.85 -18.01
CA VAL A 28 -16.26 -24.06 -18.56
C VAL A 28 -14.99 -23.62 -19.27
N GLN A 29 -13.88 -23.58 -18.55
CA GLN A 29 -12.57 -23.45 -19.18
C GLN A 29 -12.38 -24.69 -20.07
N LYS A 30 -12.68 -24.57 -21.37
CA LYS A 30 -12.08 -25.45 -22.36
C LYS A 30 -10.57 -25.31 -22.17
N SER A 31 -9.88 -26.42 -21.98
CA SER A 31 -8.43 -26.43 -21.98
C SER A 31 -7.95 -26.08 -23.39
N ASP A 32 -7.70 -24.80 -23.64
CA ASP A 32 -7.32 -24.27 -24.94
C ASP A 32 -5.92 -24.69 -25.39
N GLY A 33 -5.30 -25.63 -24.70
CA GLY A 33 -3.94 -26.08 -24.94
C GLY A 33 -2.86 -25.15 -24.40
N LEU A 34 -1.68 -25.70 -24.16
CA LEU A 34 -0.58 -24.99 -23.51
C LEU A 34 -0.17 -23.69 -24.22
N LEU A 35 -0.11 -23.71 -25.55
CA LEU A 35 0.35 -22.56 -26.35
C LEU A 35 -0.69 -21.40 -26.33
N VAL A 36 -1.97 -21.72 -26.37
CA VAL A 36 -3.04 -20.71 -26.32
C VAL A 36 -3.09 -20.07 -24.95
N THR A 37 -3.01 -20.87 -23.89
CA THR A 37 -2.95 -20.39 -22.52
C THR A 37 -1.69 -19.54 -22.27
N ALA A 38 -0.52 -19.96 -22.78
CA ALA A 38 0.71 -19.20 -22.67
C ALA A 38 0.62 -17.84 -23.38
N LYS A 39 0.06 -17.81 -24.60
CA LYS A 39 -0.18 -16.56 -25.33
C LYS A 39 -1.14 -15.64 -24.59
N ALA A 40 -2.27 -16.14 -24.12
CA ALA A 40 -3.24 -15.36 -23.34
C ALA A 40 -2.60 -14.80 -22.05
N SER A 41 -1.86 -15.62 -21.31
CA SER A 41 -1.17 -15.18 -20.11
C SER A 41 -0.14 -14.08 -20.40
N LEU A 42 0.60 -14.16 -21.51
CA LEU A 42 1.58 -13.16 -21.88
C LEU A 42 0.91 -11.88 -22.41
N CYS A 43 0.02 -12.00 -23.40
CA CYS A 43 -0.50 -10.84 -24.12
C CYS A 43 -1.67 -10.16 -23.40
N ASP A 44 -2.56 -10.94 -22.78
CA ASP A 44 -3.81 -10.42 -22.23
C ASP A 44 -3.69 -10.09 -20.75
N LEU A 45 -2.70 -10.68 -20.05
CA LEU A 45 -2.47 -10.41 -18.63
C LEU A 45 -1.13 -9.70 -18.37
N MET A 46 0.01 -10.31 -18.75
CA MET A 46 1.33 -9.81 -18.33
C MET A 46 1.69 -8.47 -18.97
N LEU A 47 1.48 -8.30 -20.28
CA LEU A 47 1.85 -7.04 -20.96
C LEU A 47 1.02 -5.85 -20.46
N PRO A 48 -0.33 -5.91 -20.35
CA PRO A 48 -1.10 -4.84 -19.74
C PRO A 48 -0.69 -4.57 -18.29
N LEU A 49 -0.46 -5.62 -17.49
CA LEU A 49 -0.01 -5.47 -16.10
C LEU A 49 1.32 -4.74 -16.01
N MET A 50 2.30 -5.10 -16.85
CA MET A 50 3.60 -4.42 -16.89
C MET A 50 3.45 -2.93 -17.23
N ALA A 51 2.55 -2.58 -18.17
CA ALA A 51 2.29 -1.19 -18.51
C ALA A 51 1.71 -0.40 -17.33
N TYR A 52 0.73 -0.95 -16.61
CA TYR A 52 0.17 -0.32 -15.40
C TYR A 52 1.21 -0.18 -14.29
N LEU A 53 1.99 -1.24 -14.04
CA LEU A 53 3.03 -1.19 -13.01
C LEU A 53 4.14 -0.19 -13.37
N ALA A 54 4.55 -0.12 -14.64
CA ALA A 54 5.53 0.86 -15.10
C ALA A 54 5.02 2.30 -14.95
N PHE A 55 3.75 2.56 -15.30
CA PHE A 55 3.13 3.86 -15.09
C PHE A 55 3.14 4.28 -13.61
N PHE A 56 2.66 3.40 -12.72
CA PHE A 56 2.68 3.69 -11.29
C PHE A 56 4.11 3.81 -10.75
N ALA A 57 5.04 2.96 -11.20
CA ALA A 57 6.45 3.07 -10.82
C ALA A 57 7.04 4.43 -11.21
N GLY A 58 6.75 4.96 -12.41
CA GLY A 58 7.18 6.29 -12.82
C GLY A 58 6.63 7.40 -11.93
N ILE A 59 5.31 7.40 -11.64
CA ILE A 59 4.70 8.36 -10.69
C ILE A 59 5.37 8.27 -9.31
N MET A 60 5.65 7.06 -8.85
CA MET A 60 6.26 6.84 -7.55
C MET A 60 7.74 7.25 -7.55
N GLN A 61 8.47 7.02 -8.65
CA GLN A 61 9.85 7.48 -8.79
C GLN A 61 9.94 9.02 -8.68
N LEU A 62 8.96 9.74 -9.25
CA LEU A 62 8.88 11.19 -9.07
C LEU A 62 8.77 11.61 -7.61
N LEU A 63 8.03 10.86 -6.76
CA LEU A 63 7.97 11.12 -5.32
C LEU A 63 9.33 10.96 -4.62
N ILE A 64 10.11 9.94 -5.03
CA ILE A 64 11.46 9.73 -4.49
C ILE A 64 12.37 10.88 -4.91
N ASP A 65 12.47 11.13 -6.21
CA ASP A 65 13.41 12.11 -6.76
C ASP A 65 13.10 13.54 -6.37
N SER A 66 11.83 13.86 -6.17
CA SER A 66 11.41 15.15 -5.62
C SER A 66 11.75 15.31 -4.12
N GLY A 67 12.14 14.24 -3.41
CA GLY A 67 12.44 14.24 -1.98
C GLY A 67 11.21 14.23 -1.07
N ALA A 68 10.04 13.80 -1.58
CA ALA A 68 8.82 13.68 -0.79
C ALA A 68 8.96 12.61 0.30
N THR A 69 9.53 11.46 -0.05
CA THR A 69 9.84 10.35 0.88
C THR A 69 10.75 10.80 2.02
N GLU A 70 11.80 11.56 1.73
CA GLU A 70 12.72 12.10 2.73
C GLU A 70 12.03 13.10 3.68
N LYS A 71 11.15 13.96 3.13
CA LYS A 71 10.38 14.90 3.97
C LYS A 71 9.42 14.17 4.89
N LEU A 72 8.76 13.13 4.39
CA LEU A 72 7.87 12.28 5.18
C LEU A 72 8.67 11.54 6.26
N ALA A 73 9.80 10.92 5.90
CA ALA A 73 10.67 10.21 6.83
C ALA A 73 11.15 11.12 7.96
N ARG A 74 11.57 12.35 7.67
CA ARG A 74 11.96 13.32 8.72
C ARG A 74 10.83 13.66 9.67
N ARG A 75 9.59 13.75 9.19
CA ARG A 75 8.41 13.99 10.05
C ARG A 75 8.06 12.78 10.90
N LEU A 76 8.29 11.57 10.40
CA LEU A 76 8.02 10.32 11.11
C LEU A 76 9.16 9.95 12.10
N SER A 77 10.37 10.45 11.90
CA SER A 77 11.55 10.10 12.71
C SER A 77 11.32 10.25 14.23
N PRO A 78 10.71 11.33 14.76
CA PRO A 78 10.44 11.45 16.20
C PRO A 78 9.51 10.38 16.75
N PHE A 79 8.53 9.93 15.94
CA PHE A 79 7.65 8.82 16.28
C PHE A 79 8.44 7.50 16.32
N PHE A 80 9.26 7.24 15.30
CA PHE A 80 10.07 6.02 15.23
C PHE A 80 11.07 5.91 16.40
N GLN A 81 11.66 7.01 16.86
CA GLN A 81 12.51 7.01 18.04
C GLN A 81 11.78 6.54 19.31
N LYS A 82 10.46 6.76 19.41
CA LYS A 82 9.64 6.26 20.52
C LYS A 82 9.21 4.81 20.36
N VAL A 83 9.06 4.37 19.11
CA VAL A 83 8.75 2.97 18.77
C VAL A 83 9.96 2.06 18.98
N PHE A 84 11.18 2.59 18.77
CA PHE A 84 12.45 1.86 18.87
C PHE A 84 13.35 2.40 19.98
N PRO A 85 12.97 2.25 21.25
CA PRO A 85 13.71 2.85 22.37
C PRO A 85 15.11 2.27 22.57
N SER A 86 15.37 1.04 22.09
CA SER A 86 16.68 0.38 22.13
C SER A 86 17.68 0.92 21.09
N VAL A 87 17.21 1.70 20.10
CA VAL A 87 18.06 2.29 19.07
C VAL A 87 18.49 3.68 19.50
N PRO A 88 19.81 3.97 19.56
CA PRO A 88 20.31 5.28 19.94
C PRO A 88 19.77 6.42 19.07
N ALA A 89 19.49 7.56 19.68
CA ALA A 89 19.02 8.73 18.94
C ALA A 89 20.08 9.16 17.89
N GLY A 90 19.61 9.42 16.67
CA GLY A 90 20.49 9.78 15.55
C GLY A 90 21.18 8.61 14.86
N HIS A 91 20.97 7.38 15.32
CA HIS A 91 21.55 6.22 14.64
C HIS A 91 20.98 6.05 13.21
N PRO A 92 21.79 5.66 12.21
CA PRO A 92 21.37 5.52 10.82
C PRO A 92 20.16 4.58 10.62
N SER A 93 20.00 3.57 11.46
CA SER A 93 18.86 2.63 11.43
C SER A 93 17.52 3.37 11.47
N ILE A 94 17.38 4.44 12.29
CA ILE A 94 16.14 5.23 12.35
C ILE A 94 15.83 5.84 10.98
N THR A 95 16.84 6.37 10.31
CA THR A 95 16.67 6.94 8.97
C THR A 95 16.26 5.88 7.96
N TYR A 96 16.93 4.73 7.93
CA TYR A 96 16.58 3.65 7.00
C TYR A 96 15.19 3.08 7.27
N MET A 97 14.82 2.86 8.54
CA MET A 97 13.48 2.40 8.92
C MET A 97 12.40 3.40 8.51
N THR A 98 12.60 4.69 8.77
CA THR A 98 11.62 5.72 8.39
C THR A 98 11.51 5.90 6.88
N MET A 99 12.61 5.75 6.14
CA MET A 99 12.60 5.77 4.67
C MET A 99 11.84 4.56 4.11
N ASN A 100 12.13 3.35 4.61
CA ASN A 100 11.42 2.14 4.25
C ASN A 100 9.91 2.28 4.50
N PHE A 101 9.54 2.73 5.70
CA PHE A 101 8.14 2.90 6.07
C PHE A 101 7.45 3.98 5.22
N SER A 102 8.13 5.09 4.93
CA SER A 102 7.61 6.15 4.08
C SER A 102 7.41 5.68 2.64
N ALA A 103 8.33 4.88 2.12
CA ALA A 103 8.21 4.29 0.80
C ALA A 103 7.01 3.32 0.73
N ASN A 104 6.89 2.38 1.67
CA ASN A 104 5.74 1.47 1.75
C ASN A 104 4.42 2.23 1.89
N PHE A 105 4.37 3.23 2.77
CA PHE A 105 3.18 4.06 2.97
C PHE A 105 2.71 4.72 1.67
N LEU A 106 3.64 5.16 0.84
CA LEU A 106 3.35 5.75 -0.47
C LEU A 106 3.14 4.71 -1.59
N GLY A 107 3.23 3.42 -1.31
CA GLY A 107 3.04 2.35 -2.29
C GLY A 107 4.25 2.08 -3.18
N LEU A 108 5.45 2.40 -2.67
CA LEU A 108 6.73 2.26 -3.35
C LEU A 108 7.42 0.93 -3.01
N ASP A 109 6.75 -0.20 -3.24
CA ASP A 109 7.21 -1.52 -2.79
C ASP A 109 8.65 -1.83 -3.21
N SER A 110 9.00 -1.54 -4.47
CA SER A 110 10.35 -1.78 -5.02
C SER A 110 11.42 -0.89 -4.38
N ALA A 111 11.09 0.37 -4.09
CA ALA A 111 12.01 1.32 -3.46
C ALA A 111 12.14 1.12 -1.95
N ALA A 112 11.14 0.54 -1.31
CA ALA A 112 11.17 0.24 0.12
C ALA A 112 12.19 -0.86 0.46
N THR A 113 12.35 -1.87 -0.40
CA THR A 113 13.20 -3.04 -0.15
C THR A 113 14.65 -2.68 0.16
N PRO A 114 15.38 -1.86 -0.63
CA PRO A 114 16.75 -1.48 -0.32
C PRO A 114 16.91 -0.77 1.04
N PHE A 115 15.94 0.09 1.40
CA PHE A 115 15.95 0.74 2.71
C PHE A 115 15.70 -0.25 3.84
N GLY A 116 14.82 -1.24 3.61
CA GLY A 116 14.54 -2.32 4.57
C GLY A 116 15.77 -3.17 4.86
N LEU A 117 16.51 -3.56 3.82
CA LEU A 117 17.76 -4.32 3.97
C LEU A 117 18.80 -3.52 4.74
N LYS A 118 19.05 -2.26 4.37
CA LYS A 118 19.96 -1.38 5.10
C LYS A 118 19.54 -1.13 6.55
N ALA A 119 18.24 -1.05 6.81
CA ALA A 119 17.73 -0.93 8.18
C ALA A 119 18.08 -2.18 9.00
N MET A 120 17.87 -3.38 8.44
CA MET A 120 18.17 -4.63 9.13
C MET A 120 19.68 -4.82 9.34
N GLU A 121 20.52 -4.51 8.36
CA GLU A 121 21.98 -4.51 8.49
C GLU A 121 22.43 -3.58 9.62
N SER A 122 21.96 -2.34 9.60
CA SER A 122 22.32 -1.33 10.59
C SER A 122 21.77 -1.67 12.00
N LEU A 123 20.62 -2.34 12.11
CA LEU A 123 20.11 -2.88 13.37
C LEU A 123 20.94 -4.07 13.86
N GLN A 124 21.47 -4.89 12.93
CA GLN A 124 22.33 -6.02 13.29
C GLN A 124 23.69 -5.57 13.86
N GLU A 125 24.18 -4.40 13.45
CA GLU A 125 25.40 -3.81 14.06
C GLU A 125 25.19 -3.52 15.54
N LEU A 126 24.01 -3.04 15.94
CA LEU A 126 23.63 -2.77 17.33
C LEU A 126 23.29 -4.01 18.14
N ASN A 127 23.04 -5.15 17.48
CA ASN A 127 22.62 -6.35 18.13
C ASN A 127 23.80 -7.04 18.86
N SER A 128 23.67 -7.25 20.17
CA SER A 128 24.69 -7.90 20.98
C SER A 128 24.77 -9.42 20.74
N ASP A 129 23.64 -10.05 20.41
CA ASP A 129 23.57 -11.49 20.12
C ASP A 129 23.35 -11.66 18.60
N LYS A 130 24.41 -12.01 17.90
CA LYS A 130 24.37 -12.13 16.42
C LYS A 130 23.56 -13.32 15.93
N GLU A 131 23.29 -14.29 16.79
CA GLU A 131 22.52 -15.51 16.48
C GLU A 131 21.01 -15.34 16.67
N LYS A 132 20.58 -14.26 17.35
CA LYS A 132 19.17 -13.97 17.63
C LYS A 132 18.76 -12.60 17.14
N ALA A 133 17.52 -12.49 16.67
CA ALA A 133 16.98 -11.18 16.30
C ALA A 133 16.76 -10.31 17.53
N SER A 134 17.20 -9.05 17.47
CA SER A 134 16.95 -8.06 18.52
C SER A 134 15.48 -7.60 18.54
N ASP A 135 15.05 -7.02 19.65
CA ASP A 135 13.70 -6.46 19.79
C ASP A 135 13.40 -5.42 18.70
N ALA A 136 14.39 -4.58 18.34
CA ALA A 136 14.24 -3.61 17.26
C ALA A 136 14.04 -4.29 15.90
N GLN A 137 14.78 -5.34 15.60
CA GLN A 137 14.63 -6.09 14.35
C GLN A 137 13.25 -6.76 14.26
N ILE A 138 12.79 -7.38 15.37
CA ILE A 138 11.46 -8.01 15.44
C ILE A 138 10.35 -6.99 15.22
N MET A 139 10.42 -5.84 15.90
CA MET A 139 9.43 -4.77 15.74
C MET A 139 9.43 -4.22 14.31
N PHE A 140 10.62 -3.91 13.75
CA PHE A 140 10.73 -3.39 12.40
C PHE A 140 10.16 -4.36 11.36
N LEU A 141 10.54 -5.64 11.45
CA LEU A 141 10.04 -6.67 10.53
C LEU A 141 8.52 -6.86 10.64
N SER A 142 7.99 -6.82 11.86
CA SER A 142 6.54 -6.96 12.10
C SER A 142 5.74 -5.80 11.51
N LEU A 143 6.23 -4.56 11.66
CA LEU A 143 5.60 -3.38 11.07
C LEU A 143 5.74 -3.37 9.54
N HIS A 144 6.90 -3.79 9.02
CA HIS A 144 7.13 -3.90 7.58
C HIS A 144 6.22 -4.98 6.94
N ALA A 145 6.11 -6.15 7.57
CA ALA A 145 5.27 -7.26 7.11
C ALA A 145 3.76 -6.93 7.16
N ALA A 146 3.33 -6.05 8.08
CA ALA A 146 1.95 -5.57 8.13
C ALA A 146 1.57 -4.70 6.92
N GLY A 147 2.57 -4.18 6.19
CA GLY A 147 2.39 -3.58 4.87
C GLY A 147 1.51 -2.34 4.86
N LEU A 148 1.73 -1.39 5.81
CA LEU A 148 0.98 -0.14 5.82
C LEU A 148 1.13 0.60 4.49
N THR A 149 0.02 0.75 3.76
CA THR A 149 0.02 1.44 2.48
C THR A 149 -1.17 2.39 2.34
N LEU A 150 -0.93 3.54 1.72
CA LEU A 150 -1.97 4.49 1.32
C LEU A 150 -2.39 4.26 -0.14
N ILE A 151 -1.45 3.82 -0.97
CA ILE A 151 -1.68 3.60 -2.40
C ILE A 151 -1.32 2.15 -2.73
N PRO A 152 -2.29 1.24 -2.82
CA PRO A 152 -2.03 -0.16 -3.19
C PRO A 152 -1.81 -0.28 -4.72
N THR A 153 -0.72 0.30 -5.23
CA THR A 153 -0.44 0.40 -6.67
C THR A 153 -0.44 -0.95 -7.38
N SER A 154 0.18 -1.95 -6.77
CA SER A 154 0.23 -3.32 -7.32
C SER A 154 -1.17 -3.93 -7.45
N ILE A 155 -2.02 -3.78 -6.41
CA ILE A 155 -3.38 -4.32 -6.43
C ILE A 155 -4.24 -3.60 -7.47
N ILE A 156 -4.11 -2.26 -7.57
CA ILE A 156 -4.81 -1.48 -8.60
C ILE A 156 -4.36 -1.93 -10.00
N GLY A 157 -3.06 -2.15 -10.20
CA GLY A 157 -2.50 -2.66 -11.44
C GLY A 157 -3.05 -4.04 -11.83
N TYR A 158 -3.09 -4.99 -10.90
CA TYR A 158 -3.68 -6.32 -11.13
C TYR A 158 -5.16 -6.23 -11.48
N ARG A 159 -5.92 -5.40 -10.79
CA ARG A 159 -7.34 -5.20 -11.06
C ARG A 159 -7.59 -4.54 -12.41
N ALA A 160 -6.75 -3.57 -12.80
CA ALA A 160 -6.80 -2.93 -14.11
C ALA A 160 -6.49 -3.94 -15.24
N ALA A 161 -5.46 -4.77 -15.07
CA ALA A 161 -5.11 -5.83 -16.01
C ALA A 161 -6.21 -6.90 -16.12
N ALA A 162 -6.96 -7.15 -15.05
CA ALA A 162 -8.11 -8.04 -15.02
C ALA A 162 -9.42 -7.37 -15.50
N ASN A 163 -9.35 -6.20 -16.14
CA ASN A 163 -10.49 -5.44 -16.66
C ASN A 163 -11.59 -5.15 -15.60
N ALA A 164 -11.20 -4.88 -14.35
CA ALA A 164 -12.15 -4.45 -13.34
C ALA A 164 -12.81 -3.13 -13.74
N ALA A 165 -14.13 -3.01 -13.55
CA ALA A 165 -14.89 -1.81 -13.91
C ALA A 165 -14.37 -0.55 -13.22
N ASN A 166 -13.90 -0.67 -11.97
CA ASN A 166 -13.18 0.38 -11.25
C ASN A 166 -11.99 -0.25 -10.50
N PRO A 167 -10.78 -0.23 -11.06
CA PRO A 167 -9.60 -0.79 -10.41
C PRO A 167 -9.26 -0.16 -9.05
N ALA A 168 -9.62 1.11 -8.85
CA ALA A 168 -9.28 1.88 -7.66
C ALA A 168 -10.26 1.69 -6.48
N ASP A 169 -11.43 1.06 -6.66
CA ASP A 169 -12.45 0.88 -5.61
C ASP A 169 -11.95 0.11 -4.39
N VAL A 170 -10.90 -0.69 -4.56
CA VAL A 170 -10.22 -1.46 -3.51
C VAL A 170 -9.37 -0.59 -2.57
N MET A 171 -9.10 0.67 -2.91
CA MET A 171 -8.19 1.53 -2.11
C MET A 171 -8.67 1.67 -0.66
N LEU A 172 -9.93 2.03 -0.46
CA LEU A 172 -10.47 2.25 0.89
C LEU A 172 -10.38 1.00 1.78
N PRO A 173 -10.85 -0.18 1.38
CA PRO A 173 -10.67 -1.40 2.17
C PRO A 173 -9.19 -1.76 2.36
N CYS A 174 -8.31 -1.57 1.39
CA CYS A 174 -6.87 -1.83 1.55
C CYS A 174 -6.23 -0.88 2.57
N ILE A 175 -6.55 0.40 2.55
CA ILE A 175 -6.08 1.37 3.54
C ILE A 175 -6.52 0.93 4.94
N ILE A 176 -7.82 0.68 5.15
CA ILE A 176 -8.34 0.29 6.47
C ILE A 176 -7.66 -0.98 6.97
N THR A 177 -7.59 -2.02 6.15
CA THR A 177 -7.00 -3.31 6.56
C THR A 177 -5.51 -3.20 6.85
N SER A 178 -4.74 -2.44 6.06
CA SER A 178 -3.31 -2.24 6.28
C SER A 178 -3.03 -1.45 7.58
N PHE A 179 -3.84 -0.44 7.88
CA PHE A 179 -3.74 0.30 9.15
C PHE A 179 -4.10 -0.57 10.35
N VAL A 180 -5.20 -1.34 10.28
CA VAL A 180 -5.60 -2.27 11.34
C VAL A 180 -4.53 -3.33 11.57
N GLY A 181 -4.00 -3.92 10.49
CA GLY A 181 -2.91 -4.90 10.56
C GLY A 181 -1.65 -4.32 11.20
N THR A 182 -1.26 -3.10 10.83
CA THR A 182 -0.09 -2.41 11.40
C THR A 182 -0.29 -2.07 12.88
N LEU A 183 -1.49 -1.61 13.28
CA LEU A 183 -1.81 -1.39 14.69
C LEU A 183 -1.76 -2.70 15.48
N ALA A 184 -2.34 -3.77 14.96
CA ALA A 184 -2.30 -5.08 15.61
C ALA A 184 -0.85 -5.57 15.80
N ALA A 185 -0.02 -5.51 14.75
CA ALA A 185 1.40 -5.86 14.81
C ALA A 185 2.14 -5.01 15.87
N PHE A 186 1.91 -3.69 15.84
CA PHE A 186 2.52 -2.76 16.79
C PHE A 186 2.13 -3.06 18.24
N PHE A 187 0.85 -3.30 18.52
CA PHE A 187 0.39 -3.60 19.89
C PHE A 187 0.88 -4.95 20.37
N ILE A 188 0.79 -6.00 19.54
CA ILE A 188 1.23 -7.36 19.92
C ILE A 188 2.73 -7.36 20.28
N VAL A 189 3.55 -6.81 19.38
CA VAL A 189 5.00 -6.76 19.59
C VAL A 189 5.38 -5.77 20.68
N GLY A 190 4.74 -4.58 20.68
CA GLY A 190 5.00 -3.54 21.67
C GLY A 190 4.69 -3.95 23.10
N ILE A 191 3.60 -4.69 23.34
CA ILE A 191 3.27 -5.26 24.65
C ILE A 191 4.31 -6.32 25.05
N ARG A 192 4.69 -7.19 24.11
CA ARG A 192 5.70 -8.23 24.34
C ARG A 192 7.06 -7.64 24.71
N GLN A 193 7.45 -6.54 24.06
CA GLN A 193 8.70 -5.81 24.28
C GLN A 193 8.61 -4.77 25.40
N ARG A 194 7.47 -4.65 26.06
CA ARG A 194 7.22 -3.69 27.16
C ARG A 194 7.50 -2.24 26.75
N ILE A 195 7.17 -1.87 25.53
CA ILE A 195 7.31 -0.49 25.06
C ILE A 195 6.43 0.42 25.91
N SER A 196 6.99 1.57 26.33
CA SER A 196 6.24 2.53 27.11
C SER A 196 5.28 3.34 26.23
N PHE A 197 4.00 3.06 26.34
CA PHE A 197 2.92 3.81 25.66
C PHE A 197 2.63 5.18 26.31
N LYS A 198 3.36 5.56 27.38
CA LYS A 198 3.12 6.82 28.12
C LYS A 198 3.63 8.08 27.40
N SER A 199 4.34 7.94 26.27
CA SER A 199 4.79 9.10 25.48
C SER A 199 3.55 9.79 24.86
N GLY A 200 3.37 11.09 25.15
CA GLY A 200 2.26 11.87 24.62
C GLY A 200 2.20 11.88 23.08
N LEU A 201 3.38 11.91 22.42
CA LEU A 201 3.45 11.82 20.96
C LEU A 201 2.95 10.47 20.45
N LEU A 202 3.44 9.36 21.05
CA LEU A 202 3.06 8.02 20.66
C LEU A 202 1.56 7.80 20.89
N LEU A 203 1.07 8.15 22.07
CA LEU A 203 -0.35 8.04 22.42
C LEU A 203 -1.22 8.90 21.51
N GLY A 204 -0.83 10.14 21.24
CA GLY A 204 -1.57 11.06 20.38
C GLY A 204 -1.69 10.53 18.94
N VAL A 205 -0.60 10.02 18.38
CA VAL A 205 -0.62 9.42 17.03
C VAL A 205 -1.48 8.17 16.99
N LEU A 206 -1.32 7.26 17.98
CA LEU A 206 -2.13 6.03 18.04
C LEU A 206 -3.62 6.33 18.20
N MET A 207 -3.99 7.21 19.14
CA MET A 207 -5.38 7.59 19.34
C MET A 207 -5.97 8.30 18.12
N GLY A 208 -5.19 9.15 17.46
CA GLY A 208 -5.59 9.81 16.20
C GLY A 208 -5.87 8.81 15.08
N VAL A 209 -4.97 7.84 14.89
CA VAL A 209 -5.12 6.79 13.85
C VAL A 209 -6.32 5.89 14.18
N ILE A 210 -6.42 5.41 15.42
CA ILE A 210 -7.55 4.58 15.86
C ILE A 210 -8.86 5.33 15.71
N GLY A 211 -8.92 6.59 16.16
CA GLY A 211 -10.11 7.43 16.05
C GLY A 211 -10.51 7.67 14.59
N ALA A 212 -9.54 7.91 13.71
CA ALA A 212 -9.81 8.08 12.28
C ALA A 212 -10.37 6.80 11.64
N ILE A 213 -9.80 5.64 11.96
CA ILE A 213 -10.27 4.34 11.46
C ILE A 213 -11.68 4.05 11.97
N LEU A 214 -11.92 4.19 13.28
CA LEU A 214 -13.24 3.95 13.88
C LEU A 214 -14.28 4.94 13.35
N GLY A 215 -13.93 6.22 13.20
CA GLY A 215 -14.80 7.23 12.61
C GLY A 215 -15.16 6.91 11.16
N LEU A 216 -14.17 6.48 10.36
CA LEU A 216 -14.40 6.07 8.98
C LEU A 216 -15.27 4.81 8.90
N LEU A 217 -15.00 3.80 9.73
CA LEU A 217 -15.81 2.58 9.79
C LEU A 217 -17.25 2.88 10.24
N PHE A 218 -17.42 3.73 11.23
CA PHE A 218 -18.74 4.17 11.68
C PHE A 218 -19.48 4.92 10.57
N TYR A 219 -18.82 5.88 9.91
CA TYR A 219 -19.39 6.63 8.80
C TYR A 219 -19.82 5.71 7.65
N VAL A 220 -18.91 4.85 7.17
CA VAL A 220 -19.24 3.89 6.10
C VAL A 220 -20.30 2.89 6.55
N GLY A 221 -20.30 2.52 7.85
CA GLY A 221 -21.32 1.64 8.44
C GLY A 221 -22.72 2.25 8.44
N SER A 222 -22.83 3.57 8.60
CA SER A 222 -24.10 4.30 8.61
C SER A 222 -24.73 4.53 7.22
N LEU A 223 -23.95 4.34 6.14
CA LEU A 223 -24.41 4.50 4.77
C LEU A 223 -25.21 3.28 4.29
N ASP A 224 -26.22 3.50 3.44
CA ASP A 224 -26.88 2.42 2.73
C ASP A 224 -25.96 1.83 1.61
N LEU A 225 -26.37 0.77 0.95
CA LEU A 225 -25.56 0.07 -0.04
C LEU A 225 -25.19 0.95 -1.25
N VAL A 226 -26.12 1.78 -1.70
CA VAL A 226 -25.92 2.68 -2.85
C VAL A 226 -24.94 3.79 -2.48
N GLN A 227 -25.15 4.39 -1.31
CA GLN A 227 -24.28 5.44 -0.76
C GLN A 227 -22.86 4.90 -0.49
N LYS A 228 -22.73 3.67 0.03
CA LYS A 228 -21.41 3.01 0.21
C LYS A 228 -20.65 2.89 -1.09
N ASN A 229 -21.30 2.37 -2.13
CA ASN A 229 -20.68 2.21 -3.44
C ASN A 229 -20.29 3.58 -4.03
N TYR A 230 -21.17 4.57 -3.95
CA TYR A 230 -20.90 5.93 -4.39
C TYR A 230 -19.71 6.55 -3.63
N PHE A 231 -19.71 6.45 -2.30
CA PHE A 231 -18.64 6.96 -1.47
C PHE A 231 -17.30 6.28 -1.78
N THR A 232 -17.27 4.94 -1.82
CA THR A 232 -16.03 4.19 -2.06
C THR A 232 -15.43 4.51 -3.43
N ASN A 233 -16.26 4.56 -4.48
CA ASN A 233 -15.81 4.88 -5.83
C ASN A 233 -15.27 6.30 -5.94
N ASN A 234 -16.00 7.30 -5.42
CA ASN A 234 -15.57 8.69 -5.47
C ASN A 234 -14.35 8.93 -4.57
N PHE A 235 -14.34 8.41 -3.36
CA PHE A 235 -13.21 8.54 -2.44
C PHE A 235 -11.92 7.98 -3.06
N SER A 236 -11.99 6.79 -3.62
CA SER A 236 -10.84 6.14 -4.24
C SER A 236 -10.34 6.90 -5.47
N GLY A 237 -11.25 7.34 -6.33
CA GLY A 237 -10.92 8.12 -7.52
C GLY A 237 -10.32 9.49 -7.16
N ILE A 238 -10.93 10.22 -6.24
CA ILE A 238 -10.45 11.54 -5.79
C ILE A 238 -9.09 11.39 -5.10
N LEU A 239 -8.93 10.39 -4.24
CA LEU A 239 -7.68 10.15 -3.53
C LEU A 239 -6.55 9.81 -4.51
N LEU A 240 -6.78 8.88 -5.43
CA LEU A 240 -5.78 8.48 -6.43
C LEU A 240 -5.40 9.65 -7.34
N PHE A 241 -6.41 10.34 -7.90
CA PHE A 241 -6.17 11.51 -8.74
C PHE A 241 -5.47 12.63 -7.98
N GLY A 242 -5.91 12.91 -6.75
CA GLY A 242 -5.29 13.91 -5.88
C GLY A 242 -3.82 13.61 -5.58
N ILE A 243 -3.49 12.34 -5.33
CA ILE A 243 -2.10 11.92 -5.10
C ILE A 243 -1.26 12.11 -6.37
N ILE A 244 -1.77 11.70 -7.54
CA ILE A 244 -1.06 11.89 -8.82
C ILE A 244 -0.79 13.38 -9.07
N VAL A 245 -1.82 14.22 -8.96
CA VAL A 245 -1.69 15.68 -9.15
C VAL A 245 -0.72 16.28 -8.14
N LEU A 246 -0.84 15.92 -6.86
CA LEU A 246 0.05 16.40 -5.81
C LEU A 246 1.51 15.99 -6.07
N THR A 247 1.72 14.75 -6.54
CA THR A 247 3.05 14.23 -6.92
C THR A 247 3.65 15.06 -8.04
N LEU A 248 2.89 15.30 -9.10
CA LEU A 248 3.37 16.11 -10.23
C LEU A 248 3.66 17.55 -9.81
N LEU A 249 2.75 18.19 -9.07
CA LEU A 249 2.98 19.56 -8.56
C LEU A 249 4.21 19.63 -7.66
N PHE A 250 4.42 18.62 -6.81
CA PHE A 250 5.58 18.58 -5.93
C PHE A 250 6.87 18.32 -6.71
N ALA A 251 6.86 17.48 -7.75
CA ALA A 251 7.98 17.22 -8.63
C ALA A 251 8.38 18.49 -9.39
N PHE A 252 7.44 19.16 -10.04
CA PHE A 252 7.72 20.42 -10.74
C PHE A 252 8.21 21.53 -9.81
N LYS A 253 7.64 21.65 -8.61
CA LYS A 253 8.12 22.63 -7.61
C LYS A 253 9.56 22.38 -7.18
N ASN A 254 10.03 21.14 -7.22
CA ASN A 254 11.39 20.76 -6.82
C ASN A 254 12.27 20.42 -8.05
N GLU A 255 11.99 20.95 -9.21
CA GLU A 255 12.71 20.67 -10.47
C GLU A 255 14.24 20.89 -10.35
N ALA A 256 14.68 21.80 -9.51
CA ALA A 256 16.10 22.00 -9.25
C ALA A 256 16.85 20.75 -8.78
N ARG A 257 16.17 19.83 -8.06
CA ARG A 257 16.76 18.54 -7.62
C ARG A 257 16.99 17.59 -8.78
N PHE A 258 16.13 17.61 -9.80
CA PHE A 258 16.31 16.80 -11.02
C PHE A 258 17.48 17.33 -11.83
N LYS A 259 17.64 18.65 -11.93
CA LYS A 259 18.80 19.27 -12.59
C LYS A 259 20.12 18.92 -11.91
N GLU A 260 20.14 18.88 -10.58
CA GLU A 260 21.31 18.45 -9.80
C GLU A 260 21.67 16.98 -10.08
N LYS A 261 20.68 16.11 -10.30
CA LYS A 261 20.89 14.71 -10.67
C LYS A 261 21.12 14.50 -12.18
N GLN A 262 21.17 15.56 -12.98
CA GLN A 262 21.22 15.53 -14.45
C GLN A 262 20.08 14.72 -15.10
N THR A 263 18.92 14.70 -14.46
CA THR A 263 17.71 14.03 -14.93
C THR A 263 16.58 15.03 -15.12
N THR A 264 15.56 14.63 -15.85
CA THR A 264 14.32 15.40 -15.99
C THR A 264 13.16 14.70 -15.31
N VAL A 265 12.03 15.42 -15.13
CA VAL A 265 10.81 14.82 -14.60
C VAL A 265 10.34 13.65 -15.47
N PHE A 266 10.62 13.69 -16.78
CA PHE A 266 10.23 12.64 -17.73
C PHE A 266 11.11 11.39 -17.64
N ASP A 267 12.36 11.51 -17.19
CA ASP A 267 13.26 10.35 -17.03
C ASP A 267 12.78 9.36 -15.95
N ALA A 268 11.86 9.77 -15.09
CA ALA A 268 11.25 8.88 -14.12
C ALA A 268 10.32 7.81 -14.75
N PHE A 269 9.97 7.98 -16.03
CA PHE A 269 9.11 7.04 -16.76
C PHE A 269 9.88 6.17 -17.76
N VAL A 270 11.16 6.35 -17.89
CA VAL A 270 12.09 5.56 -18.70
C VAL A 270 12.85 4.57 -17.83
#